data_5541869c2534b387591d419c3ac5d963
#
_entry.id   5541869c2534b387591d419c3ac5d963
#
_cell.length_a   1.000
_cell.length_b   1.000
_cell.length_c   1.000
_cell.angle_alpha   90.00
_cell.angle_beta   90.00
_cell.angle_gamma   90.00
#
_symmetry.space_group_name_H-M   'P 1'
#
loop_
_entity.id
_entity.type
_entity.pdbx_description
1 polymer ?
#
loop_
_entity_poly.entity_id
_entity_poly.type
_entity_poly.pdbx_seq_one_letter_code
_entity_poly.pdbx_strand_id
1 'polypeptide(L)'
;MLLFFFFLFTAKKVCFCTYGCFFDDPPFEKSSITLSSEPDTIGTKFVLYTSDNAPQKEEILDTDKNASITNSTFDPLLKVKFIVHGFTQNGQSAWVKEMAQELLRKENMNVIVVDWGPGSSVLNLYDAAAGNTRLVGAQVADLIDVLNRKFHVALEKFHIIGHSLGAHVAGFAGEKLVKSGKVIGRITGTT
;
A
#
# COMPACT_ATOMS: atom_id res chain seq x y z
N MET A 1 42.04 -13.96 -31.18
CA MET A 1 41.01 -12.92 -31.32
C MET A 1 39.82 -13.38 -30.46
N LEU A 2 39.76 -12.91 -29.19
CA LEU A 2 38.72 -13.31 -28.24
C LEU A 2 37.53 -12.35 -28.45
N LEU A 3 36.41 -12.87 -28.95
CA LEU A 3 35.17 -12.11 -29.03
C LEU A 3 34.52 -12.10 -27.63
N PHE A 4 34.57 -10.97 -26.96
CA PHE A 4 33.75 -10.72 -25.76
C PHE A 4 32.31 -10.45 -26.22
N PHE A 5 31.42 -11.41 -26.08
CA PHE A 5 29.99 -11.19 -26.14
C PHE A 5 29.56 -10.43 -24.90
N PHE A 6 29.40 -9.13 -25.00
CA PHE A 6 28.64 -8.35 -24.02
C PHE A 6 27.17 -8.71 -24.14
N PHE A 7 26.66 -9.59 -23.30
CA PHE A 7 25.23 -9.71 -23.07
C PHE A 7 24.76 -8.44 -22.39
N LEU A 8 24.21 -7.50 -23.16
CA LEU A 8 23.42 -6.39 -22.62
C LEU A 8 22.12 -6.99 -22.05
N PHE A 9 22.13 -7.31 -20.77
CA PHE A 9 20.89 -7.55 -20.03
C PHE A 9 20.12 -6.22 -19.99
N THR A 10 19.16 -6.03 -20.87
CA THR A 10 18.20 -4.93 -20.74
C THR A 10 17.27 -5.28 -19.58
N ALA A 11 17.40 -4.56 -18.46
CA ALA A 11 16.48 -4.68 -17.34
C ALA A 11 15.05 -4.50 -17.85
N LYS A 12 14.18 -5.45 -17.51
CA LYS A 12 12.76 -5.32 -17.82
C LYS A 12 12.17 -4.23 -16.92
N LYS A 13 11.22 -3.47 -17.46
CA LYS A 13 10.51 -2.45 -16.69
C LYS A 13 9.02 -2.45 -17.02
N VAL A 14 8.21 -2.10 -16.04
CA VAL A 14 6.80 -1.74 -16.20
C VAL A 14 6.58 -0.36 -15.61
N CYS A 15 5.79 0.48 -16.28
CA CYS A 15 5.52 1.84 -15.85
C CYS A 15 4.02 2.09 -15.78
N PHE A 16 3.58 2.71 -14.67
CA PHE A 16 2.22 3.16 -14.48
C PHE A 16 2.25 4.68 -14.25
N CYS A 17 1.55 5.45 -15.08
CA CYS A 17 1.66 6.90 -15.16
C CYS A 17 1.65 7.61 -13.80
N THR A 18 0.75 7.22 -12.90
CA THR A 18 0.60 7.83 -11.57
C THR A 18 1.63 7.31 -10.57
N TYR A 19 2.01 6.02 -10.67
CA TYR A 19 2.76 5.33 -9.62
C TYR A 19 4.26 5.20 -9.91
N GLY A 20 4.69 5.48 -11.15
CA GLY A 20 6.10 5.41 -11.56
C GLY A 20 6.47 4.11 -12.26
N CYS A 21 7.77 3.89 -12.41
CA CYS A 21 8.32 2.71 -13.09
C CYS A 21 8.96 1.74 -12.10
N PHE A 22 8.77 0.44 -12.36
CA PHE A 22 9.32 -0.66 -11.60
C PHE A 22 10.25 -1.49 -12.50
N PHE A 23 11.42 -1.82 -11.99
CA PHE A 23 12.48 -2.51 -12.72
C PHE A 23 12.76 -3.87 -12.09
N ASP A 24 13.33 -4.82 -12.84
CA ASP A 24 13.83 -6.09 -12.37
C ASP A 24 15.33 -6.07 -12.03
N ASP A 25 15.86 -4.90 -11.68
CA ASP A 25 17.23 -4.68 -11.24
C ASP A 25 17.47 -5.08 -9.77
N PRO A 26 18.72 -5.09 -9.28
CA PRO A 26 18.99 -5.45 -7.89
C PRO A 26 18.11 -4.71 -6.88
N PRO A 27 17.59 -5.38 -5.86
CA PRO A 27 17.81 -6.79 -5.48
C PRO A 27 16.85 -7.80 -6.13
N PHE A 28 16.09 -7.40 -7.16
CA PHE A 28 14.99 -8.18 -7.75
C PHE A 28 15.41 -9.03 -8.96
N GLU A 29 16.60 -8.80 -9.54
CA GLU A 29 17.08 -9.48 -10.76
C GLU A 29 17.22 -10.99 -10.69
N LYS A 30 17.42 -11.53 -9.49
CA LYS A 30 17.65 -12.98 -9.28
C LYS A 30 16.42 -13.74 -8.86
N SER A 31 15.33 -13.03 -8.66
CA SER A 31 14.07 -13.65 -8.27
C SER A 31 13.24 -13.93 -9.52
N SER A 32 12.52 -15.04 -9.49
CA SER A 32 11.40 -15.27 -10.41
C SER A 32 10.28 -14.26 -10.17
N ILE A 33 10.53 -13.25 -9.32
CA ILE A 33 9.59 -12.18 -8.99
C ILE A 33 9.26 -11.44 -10.28
N THR A 34 8.03 -11.55 -10.66
CA THR A 34 7.49 -10.84 -11.80
C THR A 34 7.41 -9.34 -11.49
N LEU A 35 7.52 -8.52 -12.51
CA LEU A 35 7.16 -7.11 -12.40
C LEU A 35 5.69 -7.01 -11.96
N SER A 36 5.37 -5.91 -11.27
CA SER A 36 4.00 -5.67 -10.77
C SER A 36 2.95 -5.84 -11.86
N SER A 37 1.83 -6.44 -11.48
CA SER A 37 0.63 -6.52 -12.34
C SER A 37 0.04 -5.11 -12.55
N GLU A 38 -0.87 -4.98 -13.52
CA GLU A 38 -1.64 -3.75 -13.73
C GLU A 38 -2.43 -3.34 -12.45
N PRO A 39 -2.59 -2.03 -12.17
CA PRO A 39 -3.32 -1.56 -10.98
C PRO A 39 -4.71 -2.18 -10.83
N ASP A 40 -5.46 -2.27 -11.93
CA ASP A 40 -6.81 -2.85 -11.94
C ASP A 40 -6.81 -4.35 -11.64
N THR A 41 -5.77 -5.06 -12.04
CA THR A 41 -5.59 -6.49 -11.72
C THR A 41 -5.30 -6.70 -10.24
N ILE A 42 -4.49 -5.82 -9.64
CA ILE A 42 -4.20 -5.85 -8.20
C ILE A 42 -5.45 -5.49 -7.41
N GLY A 43 -6.27 -4.56 -7.93
CA GLY A 43 -7.56 -4.21 -7.38
C GLY A 43 -7.49 -3.63 -5.96
N THR A 44 -6.44 -2.85 -5.66
CA THR A 44 -6.25 -2.26 -4.33
C THR A 44 -7.42 -1.36 -3.95
N LYS A 45 -7.96 -1.56 -2.73
CA LYS A 45 -8.98 -0.71 -2.13
C LYS A 45 -8.48 -0.15 -0.80
N PHE A 46 -8.82 1.09 -0.53
CA PHE A 46 -8.56 1.74 0.75
C PHE A 46 -9.88 1.86 1.52
N VAL A 47 -10.10 0.96 2.46
CA VAL A 47 -11.35 0.87 3.23
C VAL A 47 -11.18 1.62 4.54
N LEU A 48 -11.95 2.71 4.72
CA LEU A 48 -11.92 3.54 5.91
C LEU A 48 -12.87 3.00 6.99
N TYR A 49 -12.36 2.91 8.20
CA TYR A 49 -13.10 2.68 9.43
C TYR A 49 -12.83 3.82 10.41
N THR A 50 -13.89 4.37 10.99
CA THR A 50 -13.88 5.36 12.05
C THR A 50 -14.86 4.96 13.15
N SER A 51 -14.88 5.65 14.27
CA SER A 51 -15.86 5.42 15.32
C SER A 51 -17.30 5.62 14.85
N ASP A 52 -17.49 6.42 13.80
CA ASP A 52 -18.83 6.78 13.29
C ASP A 52 -19.35 5.79 12.26
N ASN A 53 -18.48 5.01 11.57
CA ASN A 53 -18.90 4.06 10.53
C ASN A 53 -18.63 2.58 10.87
N ALA A 54 -17.79 2.28 11.85
CA ALA A 54 -17.45 0.90 12.20
C ALA A 54 -18.53 0.22 13.05
N PRO A 55 -18.82 -1.07 12.82
CA PRO A 55 -18.32 -1.96 11.75
C PRO A 55 -19.26 -2.11 10.56
N GLN A 56 -20.32 -1.30 10.43
CA GLN A 56 -21.47 -1.59 9.56
C GLN A 56 -21.36 -1.06 8.15
N LYS A 57 -20.53 -0.02 7.89
CA LYS A 57 -20.44 0.61 6.59
C LYS A 57 -18.99 0.76 6.15
N GLU A 58 -18.62 0.09 5.07
CA GLU A 58 -17.35 0.29 4.41
C GLU A 58 -17.38 1.59 3.59
N GLU A 59 -16.45 2.49 3.85
CA GLU A 59 -16.23 3.69 3.05
C GLU A 59 -14.93 3.53 2.28
N ILE A 60 -15.01 3.56 0.94
CA ILE A 60 -13.83 3.39 0.08
C ILE A 60 -13.28 4.75 -0.28
N LEU A 61 -12.01 4.99 0.04
CA LEU A 61 -11.28 6.18 -0.34
C LEU A 61 -10.63 5.97 -1.72
N ASP A 62 -10.82 6.94 -2.61
CA ASP A 62 -10.29 6.93 -3.96
C ASP A 62 -9.43 8.19 -4.16
N THR A 63 -8.17 8.02 -4.55
CA THR A 63 -7.20 9.12 -4.74
C THR A 63 -7.57 10.01 -5.91
N ASP A 64 -8.22 9.46 -6.93
CA ASP A 64 -8.66 10.22 -8.13
C ASP A 64 -9.97 10.98 -7.88
N LYS A 65 -10.76 10.52 -6.91
CA LYS A 65 -12.05 11.11 -6.56
C LYS A 65 -12.02 11.73 -5.17
N ASN A 66 -11.56 12.98 -5.07
CA ASN A 66 -11.55 13.71 -3.78
C ASN A 66 -12.91 13.67 -3.06
N ALA A 67 -14.01 13.60 -3.80
CA ALA A 67 -15.35 13.47 -3.25
C ALA A 67 -15.54 12.22 -2.38
N SER A 68 -14.80 11.13 -2.65
CA SER A 68 -14.86 9.92 -1.83
C SER A 68 -14.34 10.19 -0.41
N ILE A 69 -13.30 11.02 -0.28
CA ILE A 69 -12.72 11.39 1.01
C ILE A 69 -13.58 12.48 1.68
N THR A 70 -13.98 13.49 0.94
CA THR A 70 -14.77 14.62 1.47
C THR A 70 -16.15 14.18 1.99
N ASN A 71 -16.76 13.18 1.35
CA ASN A 71 -18.09 12.67 1.71
C ASN A 71 -18.03 11.48 2.69
N SER A 72 -16.84 11.09 3.14
CA SER A 72 -16.64 10.02 4.12
C SER A 72 -16.62 10.56 5.55
N THR A 73 -16.54 9.64 6.50
CA THR A 73 -16.35 9.96 7.93
C THR A 73 -14.88 10.26 8.27
N PHE A 74 -14.01 10.46 7.26
CA PHE A 74 -12.60 10.80 7.47
C PHE A 74 -12.44 12.15 8.17
N ASP A 75 -11.72 12.16 9.29
CA ASP A 75 -11.38 13.39 10.02
C ASP A 75 -9.87 13.70 9.89
N PRO A 76 -9.49 14.77 9.19
CA PRO A 76 -8.08 15.13 8.99
C PRO A 76 -7.36 15.57 10.29
N LEU A 77 -8.10 15.86 11.35
CA LEU A 77 -7.52 16.24 12.65
C LEU A 77 -7.04 15.03 13.45
N LEU A 78 -7.51 13.82 13.12
CA LEU A 78 -7.19 12.60 13.84
C LEU A 78 -5.94 11.91 13.28
N LYS A 79 -5.39 10.96 14.04
CA LYS A 79 -4.33 10.04 13.58
C LYS A 79 -4.87 9.13 12.47
N VAL A 80 -3.98 8.71 11.57
CA VAL A 80 -4.32 7.81 10.46
C VAL A 80 -3.45 6.56 10.55
N LYS A 81 -4.08 5.40 10.70
CA LYS A 81 -3.41 4.11 10.70
C LYS A 81 -3.79 3.30 9.49
N PHE A 82 -2.79 2.80 8.76
CA PHE A 82 -2.96 1.85 7.69
C PHE A 82 -2.71 0.44 8.22
N ILE A 83 -3.58 -0.52 7.86
CA ILE A 83 -3.39 -1.96 8.10
C ILE A 83 -3.22 -2.61 6.74
N VAL A 84 -2.09 -3.30 6.53
CA VAL A 84 -1.76 -3.93 5.25
C VAL A 84 -1.56 -5.42 5.47
N HIS A 85 -2.42 -6.24 4.86
CA HIS A 85 -2.37 -7.70 4.95
C HIS A 85 -1.28 -8.32 4.05
N GLY A 86 -1.02 -9.61 4.27
CA GLY A 86 0.00 -10.37 3.55
C GLY A 86 -0.55 -11.26 2.44
N PHE A 87 0.28 -12.25 2.04
CA PHE A 87 0.00 -13.22 0.99
C PHE A 87 -1.29 -14.01 1.27
N THR A 88 -2.10 -14.23 0.23
CA THR A 88 -3.39 -14.96 0.25
C THR A 88 -4.45 -14.41 1.21
N GLN A 89 -4.22 -13.24 1.79
CA GLN A 89 -5.16 -12.55 2.67
C GLN A 89 -5.92 -11.45 1.92
N ASN A 90 -6.86 -10.82 2.60
CA ASN A 90 -7.64 -9.69 2.08
C ASN A 90 -8.13 -8.79 3.23
N GLY A 91 -8.77 -7.70 2.92
CA GLY A 91 -9.32 -6.75 3.90
C GLY A 91 -10.39 -7.33 4.81
N GLN A 92 -11.00 -8.48 4.45
CA GLN A 92 -12.03 -9.15 5.25
C GLN A 92 -11.44 -10.21 6.19
N SER A 93 -10.11 -10.46 6.17
CA SER A 93 -9.44 -11.39 7.08
C SER A 93 -9.75 -11.04 8.54
N ALA A 94 -10.04 -12.06 9.37
CA ALA A 94 -10.53 -11.85 10.74
C ALA A 94 -9.60 -10.95 11.58
N TRP A 95 -8.28 -11.21 11.54
CA TRP A 95 -7.30 -10.42 12.28
C TRP A 95 -7.24 -8.94 11.84
N VAL A 96 -7.50 -8.65 10.54
CA VAL A 96 -7.53 -7.27 10.00
C VAL A 96 -8.68 -6.49 10.61
N LYS A 97 -9.87 -7.11 10.61
CA LYS A 97 -11.08 -6.53 11.24
C LYS A 97 -10.93 -6.34 12.72
N GLU A 98 -10.42 -7.36 13.42
CA GLU A 98 -10.18 -7.32 14.85
C GLU A 98 -9.19 -6.20 15.20
N MET A 99 -8.07 -6.11 14.47
CA MET A 99 -7.10 -5.02 14.68
C MET A 99 -7.73 -3.65 14.46
N ALA A 100 -8.52 -3.47 13.40
CA ALA A 100 -9.20 -2.20 13.14
C ALA A 100 -10.14 -1.81 14.30
N GLN A 101 -10.93 -2.77 14.78
CA GLN A 101 -11.85 -2.56 15.92
C GLN A 101 -11.09 -2.22 17.21
N GLU A 102 -10.00 -2.94 17.51
CA GLU A 102 -9.20 -2.70 18.70
C GLU A 102 -8.53 -1.31 18.68
N LEU A 103 -8.04 -0.89 17.52
CA LEU A 103 -7.48 0.45 17.36
C LEU A 103 -8.53 1.52 17.62
N LEU A 104 -9.73 1.38 17.06
CA LEU A 104 -10.84 2.33 17.26
C LEU A 104 -11.37 2.34 18.70
N ARG A 105 -11.38 1.18 19.41
CA ARG A 105 -11.72 1.13 20.83
C ARG A 105 -10.72 1.87 21.71
N LYS A 106 -9.46 1.88 21.31
CA LYS A 106 -8.39 2.48 22.10
C LYS A 106 -8.38 4.00 22.00
N GLU A 107 -8.63 4.54 20.80
CA GLU A 107 -8.54 5.98 20.54
C GLU A 107 -9.36 6.33 19.31
N ASN A 108 -10.00 7.49 19.29
CA ASN A 108 -10.64 8.01 18.08
C ASN A 108 -9.59 8.32 17.02
N MET A 109 -9.67 7.66 15.85
CA MET A 109 -8.72 7.76 14.76
C MET A 109 -9.34 7.33 13.43
N ASN A 110 -8.66 7.59 12.33
CA ASN A 110 -8.95 6.98 11.05
C ASN A 110 -8.13 5.68 10.91
N VAL A 111 -8.81 4.56 10.64
CA VAL A 111 -8.15 3.29 10.31
C VAL A 111 -8.46 2.98 8.85
N ILE A 112 -7.42 2.85 8.03
CA ILE A 112 -7.53 2.55 6.61
C ILE A 112 -6.96 1.15 6.37
N VAL A 113 -7.83 0.21 6.00
CA VAL A 113 -7.41 -1.12 5.58
C VAL A 113 -7.03 -1.06 4.10
N VAL A 114 -5.80 -1.48 3.80
CA VAL A 114 -5.31 -1.64 2.43
C VAL A 114 -5.65 -3.05 1.98
N ASP A 115 -6.79 -3.19 1.31
CA ASP A 115 -7.22 -4.46 0.73
C ASP A 115 -6.69 -4.59 -0.69
N TRP A 116 -5.69 -5.45 -0.86
CA TRP A 116 -5.09 -5.82 -2.14
C TRP A 116 -5.24 -7.32 -2.41
N GLY A 117 -6.35 -7.90 -1.94
CA GLY A 117 -6.67 -9.33 -1.99
C GLY A 117 -6.45 -9.97 -3.36
N PRO A 118 -6.98 -9.43 -4.48
CA PRO A 118 -6.71 -9.98 -5.81
C PRO A 118 -5.21 -10.01 -6.13
N GLY A 119 -4.47 -8.93 -5.84
CA GLY A 119 -3.04 -8.84 -6.08
C GLY A 119 -2.19 -9.69 -5.14
N SER A 120 -2.67 -9.99 -3.93
CA SER A 120 -1.98 -10.85 -2.95
C SER A 120 -2.16 -12.34 -3.20
N SER A 121 -3.11 -12.72 -4.07
CA SER A 121 -3.51 -14.11 -4.31
C SER A 121 -3.37 -14.53 -5.78
N VAL A 122 -2.67 -13.73 -6.61
CA VAL A 122 -2.53 -13.98 -8.05
C VAL A 122 -2.08 -15.43 -8.31
N LEU A 123 -2.99 -16.25 -8.83
CA LEU A 123 -2.76 -17.65 -9.17
C LEU A 123 -2.06 -18.47 -8.07
N ASN A 124 -2.13 -18.02 -6.79
CA ASN A 124 -1.37 -18.56 -5.65
C ASN A 124 0.16 -18.55 -5.87
N LEU A 125 0.67 -17.67 -6.72
CA LEU A 125 2.09 -17.49 -6.98
C LEU A 125 2.66 -16.43 -6.04
N TYR A 126 3.46 -16.86 -5.08
CA TYR A 126 4.11 -15.99 -4.11
C TYR A 126 4.94 -14.88 -4.77
N ASP A 127 5.70 -15.23 -5.82
CA ASP A 127 6.59 -14.29 -6.52
C ASP A 127 5.81 -13.17 -7.21
N ALA A 128 4.64 -13.49 -7.78
CA ALA A 128 3.77 -12.48 -8.36
C ALA A 128 3.20 -11.53 -7.30
N ALA A 129 2.74 -12.07 -6.17
CA ALA A 129 2.27 -11.26 -5.05
C ALA A 129 3.40 -10.39 -4.47
N ALA A 130 4.61 -10.93 -4.33
CA ALA A 130 5.78 -10.18 -3.89
C ALA A 130 6.12 -9.03 -4.85
N GLY A 131 6.05 -9.26 -6.17
CA GLY A 131 6.22 -8.21 -7.19
C GLY A 131 5.19 -7.08 -7.06
N ASN A 132 3.94 -7.42 -6.75
CA ASN A 132 2.85 -6.47 -6.59
C ASN A 132 3.01 -5.55 -5.38
N THR A 133 3.76 -5.94 -4.34
CA THR A 133 3.97 -5.12 -3.13
C THR A 133 4.54 -3.75 -3.43
N ARG A 134 5.33 -3.62 -4.50
CA ARG A 134 5.95 -2.36 -4.93
C ARG A 134 4.91 -1.37 -5.41
N LEU A 135 3.96 -1.83 -6.26
CA LEU A 135 2.90 -0.97 -6.78
C LEU A 135 1.89 -0.63 -5.68
N VAL A 136 1.50 -1.60 -4.84
CA VAL A 136 0.61 -1.33 -3.68
C VAL A 136 1.26 -0.31 -2.73
N GLY A 137 2.58 -0.43 -2.48
CA GLY A 137 3.32 0.57 -1.70
C GLY A 137 3.28 1.96 -2.33
N ALA A 138 3.39 2.04 -3.67
CA ALA A 138 3.28 3.30 -4.38
C ALA A 138 1.86 3.89 -4.29
N GLN A 139 0.81 3.08 -4.31
CA GLN A 139 -0.59 3.51 -4.14
C GLN A 139 -0.85 4.01 -2.71
N VAL A 140 -0.31 3.33 -1.69
CA VAL A 140 -0.39 3.80 -0.29
C VAL A 140 0.30 5.17 -0.13
N ALA A 141 1.49 5.33 -0.71
CA ALA A 141 2.21 6.61 -0.68
C ALA A 141 1.43 7.73 -1.37
N ASP A 142 0.75 7.42 -2.48
CA ASP A 142 -0.09 8.38 -3.20
C ASP A 142 -1.30 8.83 -2.36
N LEU A 143 -2.00 7.90 -1.70
CA LEU A 143 -3.10 8.27 -0.79
C LEU A 143 -2.58 9.15 0.37
N ILE A 144 -1.45 8.81 0.99
CA ILE A 144 -0.84 9.63 2.05
C ILE A 144 -0.51 11.03 1.50
N ASP A 145 0.03 11.13 0.29
CA ASP A 145 0.34 12.42 -0.35
C ASP A 145 -0.93 13.25 -0.59
N VAL A 146 -2.01 12.62 -1.07
CA VAL A 146 -3.32 13.28 -1.25
C VAL A 146 -3.86 13.77 0.09
N LEU A 147 -3.87 12.93 1.14
CA LEU A 147 -4.33 13.30 2.47
C LEU A 147 -3.51 14.45 3.08
N ASN A 148 -2.19 14.42 2.89
CA ASN A 148 -1.30 15.48 3.37
C ASN A 148 -1.52 16.81 2.61
N ARG A 149 -1.51 16.78 1.26
CA ARG A 149 -1.56 18.02 0.46
C ARG A 149 -2.95 18.63 0.38
N LYS A 150 -3.99 17.82 0.25
CA LYS A 150 -5.36 18.31 0.00
C LYS A 150 -6.19 18.42 1.27
N PHE A 151 -5.94 17.54 2.24
CA PHE A 151 -6.69 17.49 3.50
C PHE A 151 -5.86 17.96 4.70
N HIS A 152 -4.61 18.40 4.48
CA HIS A 152 -3.72 19.00 5.47
C HIS A 152 -3.43 18.08 6.68
N VAL A 153 -3.47 16.77 6.48
CA VAL A 153 -3.07 15.80 7.52
C VAL A 153 -1.57 15.89 7.73
N ALA A 154 -1.14 16.18 8.96
CA ALA A 154 0.28 16.26 9.29
C ALA A 154 0.97 14.89 9.16
N LEU A 155 2.19 14.86 8.59
CA LEU A 155 2.89 13.61 8.22
C LEU A 155 3.17 12.72 9.44
N GLU A 156 3.41 13.29 10.60
CA GLU A 156 3.64 12.56 11.86
C GLU A 156 2.41 11.79 12.37
N LYS A 157 1.21 12.10 11.87
CA LYS A 157 -0.02 11.39 12.22
C LYS A 157 -0.16 10.03 11.52
N PHE A 158 0.59 9.79 10.44
CA PHE A 158 0.51 8.55 9.68
C PHE A 158 1.33 7.43 10.31
N HIS A 159 0.72 6.25 10.42
CA HIS A 159 1.36 5.02 10.84
C HIS A 159 0.91 3.87 9.94
N ILE A 160 1.84 3.21 9.27
CA ILE A 160 1.58 2.02 8.44
C ILE A 160 1.95 0.78 9.25
N ILE A 161 1.03 -0.18 9.35
CA ILE A 161 1.20 -1.47 10.02
C ILE A 161 1.04 -2.55 8.96
N GLY A 162 2.14 -3.22 8.61
CA GLY A 162 2.16 -4.27 7.59
C GLY A 162 2.50 -5.63 8.15
N HIS A 163 1.74 -6.66 7.76
CA HIS A 163 1.99 -8.05 8.12
C HIS A 163 2.52 -8.83 6.91
N SER A 164 3.60 -9.61 7.08
CA SER A 164 4.20 -10.44 6.04
C SER A 164 4.52 -9.63 4.78
N LEU A 165 3.97 -9.96 3.59
CA LEU A 165 4.12 -9.15 2.38
C LEU A 165 3.61 -7.70 2.57
N GLY A 166 2.66 -7.47 3.46
CA GLY A 166 2.21 -6.12 3.83
C GLY A 166 3.32 -5.29 4.49
N ALA A 167 4.31 -5.91 5.14
CA ALA A 167 5.48 -5.20 5.67
C ALA A 167 6.36 -4.66 4.54
N HIS A 168 6.49 -5.40 3.42
CA HIS A 168 7.18 -4.91 2.22
C HIS A 168 6.41 -3.76 1.57
N VAL A 169 5.08 -3.85 1.47
CA VAL A 169 4.23 -2.73 1.02
C VAL A 169 4.50 -1.47 1.85
N ALA A 170 4.52 -1.60 3.17
CA ALA A 170 4.79 -0.48 4.09
C ALA A 170 6.18 0.12 3.87
N GLY A 171 7.19 -0.74 3.65
CA GLY A 171 8.56 -0.31 3.34
C GLY A 171 8.64 0.48 2.02
N PHE A 172 8.04 -0.04 0.94
CA PHE A 172 8.03 0.65 -0.38
C PHE A 172 7.23 1.96 -0.34
N ALA A 173 6.14 2.02 0.44
CA ALA A 173 5.42 3.27 0.65
C ALA A 173 6.31 4.32 1.34
N GLY A 174 7.01 3.92 2.41
CA GLY A 174 7.95 4.78 3.12
C GLY A 174 9.10 5.26 2.23
N GLU A 175 9.70 4.37 1.44
CA GLU A 175 10.76 4.70 0.49
C GLU A 175 10.30 5.74 -0.54
N LYS A 176 9.12 5.56 -1.13
CA LYS A 176 8.56 6.50 -2.11
C LYS A 176 8.30 7.87 -1.49
N LEU A 177 7.76 7.91 -0.27
CA LEU A 177 7.54 9.16 0.46
C LEU A 177 8.85 9.89 0.74
N VAL A 178 9.88 9.18 1.22
CA VAL A 178 11.21 9.76 1.48
C VAL A 178 11.83 10.32 0.20
N LYS A 179 11.75 9.61 -0.94
CA LYS A 179 12.19 10.11 -2.26
C LYS A 179 11.45 11.40 -2.68
N SER A 180 10.24 11.63 -2.15
CA SER A 180 9.46 12.84 -2.35
C SER A 180 9.67 13.91 -1.26
N GLY A 181 10.66 13.74 -0.38
CA GLY A 181 10.98 14.66 0.71
C GLY A 181 10.00 14.59 1.89
N LYS A 182 9.25 13.50 2.04
CA LYS A 182 8.24 13.31 3.10
C LYS A 182 8.62 12.18 4.03
N VAL A 183 8.50 12.42 5.34
CA VAL A 183 8.74 11.42 6.38
C VAL A 183 7.49 11.29 7.23
N ILE A 184 6.90 10.09 7.27
CA ILE A 184 5.73 9.80 8.11
C ILE A 184 6.12 9.41 9.52
N GLY A 185 5.15 9.47 10.45
CA GLY A 185 5.41 9.25 11.87
C GLY A 185 5.92 7.85 12.20
N ARG A 186 5.39 6.79 11.56
CA ARG A 186 5.79 5.41 11.91
C ARG A 186 5.50 4.39 10.82
N ILE A 187 6.38 3.39 10.72
CA ILE A 187 6.14 2.13 10.01
C ILE A 187 6.41 0.97 10.99
N THR A 188 5.52 -0.02 11.01
CA THR A 188 5.68 -1.26 11.76
C THR A 188 5.49 -2.43 10.80
N GLY A 189 6.51 -3.28 10.67
CA GLY A 189 6.43 -4.56 9.97
C GLY A 189 6.38 -5.70 10.97
N THR A 190 5.51 -6.69 10.73
CA THR A 190 5.42 -7.94 11.51
C THR A 190 5.50 -9.14 10.57
N THR A 191 5.99 -10.26 11.07
CA THR A 191 6.07 -11.56 10.36
C THR A 191 4.96 -12.46 10.83
#